data_48b408fe81c5d17c3693e39315813b9f
#
_entry.id   48b408fe81c5d17c3693e39315813b9f
#
_cell.length_a   1.000
_cell.length_b   1.000
_cell.length_c   1.000
_cell.angle_alpha   90.00
_cell.angle_beta   90.00
_cell.angle_gamma   90.00
#
_symmetry.space_group_name_H-M   'P 1'
#
loop_
_entity.id
_entity.type
_entity.pdbx_description
1 polymer ?
#
loop_
_entity_poly.entity_id
_entity_poly.type
_entity_poly.pdbx_seq_one_letter_code
_entity_poly.pdbx_strand_id
1 'polypeptide(L)'
;MISNPIPWPNGARCACVISFDMDADSLIHIARPDDSHDRLYPISMGRYGPQVAVPRILETYRRLGIKQSFFIPGWCIETYPDAIEAILAGGHEIGHHGYLHEDPIDAPDQRRWFEKALAAHHKYCGKTPAGYRAPVYNINQEVVDLLIEYGFRYDSSMMADDIPYNLETAHGK
;
A
#
# COMPACT_ATOMS: atom_id res chain seq x y z
N MET A 1 2.23 21.34 -19.84
CA MET A 1 1.46 20.56 -20.84
C MET A 1 2.32 19.35 -21.21
N ILE A 2 1.79 18.14 -21.05
CA ILE A 2 2.54 16.91 -21.35
C ILE A 2 2.87 16.91 -22.83
N SER A 3 4.16 16.98 -23.18
CA SER A 3 4.61 17.08 -24.58
C SER A 3 4.60 15.74 -25.33
N ASN A 4 4.52 14.63 -24.61
CA ASN A 4 4.51 13.28 -25.16
C ASN A 4 3.56 12.39 -24.34
N PRO A 5 2.23 12.49 -24.54
CA PRO A 5 1.26 11.69 -23.79
C PRO A 5 1.48 10.20 -24.07
N ILE A 6 1.50 9.40 -23.01
CA ILE A 6 1.58 7.94 -23.15
C ILE A 6 0.28 7.41 -23.80
N PRO A 7 0.37 6.33 -24.58
CA PRO A 7 -0.82 5.67 -25.11
C PRO A 7 -1.55 4.95 -23.97
N TRP A 8 -2.64 5.52 -23.49
CA TRP A 8 -3.47 4.88 -22.47
C TRP A 8 -4.14 3.61 -23.02
N PRO A 9 -4.34 2.57 -22.16
CA PRO A 9 -5.01 1.35 -22.59
C PRO A 9 -6.38 1.62 -23.22
N ASN A 10 -6.76 0.77 -24.20
CA ASN A 10 -8.06 0.82 -24.89
C ASN A 10 -8.39 2.14 -25.59
N GLY A 11 -7.37 2.91 -25.97
CA GLY A 11 -7.56 4.22 -26.62
C GLY A 11 -8.18 5.30 -25.71
N ALA A 12 -8.06 5.12 -24.40
CA ALA A 12 -8.53 6.11 -23.45
C ALA A 12 -7.78 7.44 -23.60
N ARG A 13 -8.47 8.56 -23.40
CA ARG A 13 -7.88 9.90 -23.48
C ARG A 13 -7.15 10.32 -22.22
N CYS A 14 -7.52 9.70 -21.09
CA CYS A 14 -6.89 9.88 -19.78
C CYS A 14 -7.09 8.62 -18.94
N ALA A 15 -6.30 8.48 -17.88
CA ALA A 15 -6.52 7.50 -16.83
C ALA A 15 -6.67 8.21 -15.49
N CYS A 16 -7.54 7.69 -14.63
CA CYS A 16 -7.69 8.14 -13.26
C CYS A 16 -7.40 6.95 -12.34
N VAL A 17 -6.42 7.12 -11.47
CA VAL A 17 -6.09 6.13 -10.44
C VAL A 17 -6.61 6.64 -9.10
N ILE A 18 -7.39 5.81 -8.42
CA ILE A 18 -7.84 6.08 -7.05
C ILE A 18 -7.16 5.07 -6.14
N SER A 19 -6.51 5.56 -5.11
CA SER A 19 -5.87 4.72 -4.10
C SER A 19 -6.04 5.30 -2.71
N PHE A 20 -6.09 4.41 -1.71
CA PHE A 20 -6.06 4.78 -0.30
C PHE A 20 -5.03 3.93 0.43
N ASP A 21 -4.42 4.53 1.45
CA ASP A 21 -3.60 3.83 2.40
C ASP A 21 -4.49 3.47 3.61
N MET A 22 -4.43 2.21 4.07
CA MET A 22 -5.20 1.75 5.23
C MET A 22 -4.25 1.42 6.38
N ASP A 23 -3.71 2.46 7.00
CA ASP A 23 -2.72 2.34 8.06
C ASP A 23 -3.32 1.95 9.41
N ALA A 24 -4.61 2.22 9.58
CA ALA A 24 -5.34 1.93 10.81
C ALA A 24 -4.59 2.46 12.05
N ASP A 25 -4.50 1.66 13.10
CA ASP A 25 -3.78 1.99 14.32
C ASP A 25 -2.32 1.52 14.31
N SER A 26 -1.79 1.00 13.19
CA SER A 26 -0.36 0.63 13.07
C SER A 26 0.58 1.77 13.40
N LEU A 27 0.23 3.01 12.97
CA LEU A 27 0.97 4.23 13.27
C LEU A 27 1.15 4.48 14.77
N ILE A 28 0.17 4.10 15.59
CA ILE A 28 0.23 4.28 17.03
C ILE A 28 1.18 3.23 17.64
N HIS A 29 1.12 2.00 17.14
CA HIS A 29 1.96 0.93 17.62
C HIS A 29 3.43 1.14 17.31
N ILE A 30 3.77 1.65 16.12
CA ILE A 30 5.16 1.96 15.78
C ILE A 30 5.67 3.21 16.50
N ALA A 31 4.86 4.25 16.65
CA ALA A 31 5.28 5.49 17.31
C ALA A 31 5.37 5.34 18.84
N ARG A 32 4.67 4.39 19.41
CA ARG A 32 4.53 4.18 20.85
C ARG A 32 4.57 2.69 21.22
N PRO A 33 5.67 1.98 20.94
CA PRO A 33 5.72 0.53 21.14
C PRO A 33 5.48 0.10 22.60
N ASP A 34 5.85 0.92 23.58
CA ASP A 34 5.78 0.58 25.00
C ASP A 34 4.40 0.84 25.61
N ASP A 35 3.66 1.85 25.13
CA ASP A 35 2.43 2.32 25.77
C ASP A 35 1.22 2.48 24.80
N SER A 36 1.34 1.96 23.59
CA SER A 36 0.30 2.11 22.57
C SER A 36 -1.07 1.58 23.05
N HIS A 37 -1.09 0.50 23.80
CA HIS A 37 -2.32 -0.15 24.28
C HIS A 37 -3.12 0.72 25.24
N ASP A 38 -2.47 1.65 25.94
CA ASP A 38 -3.09 2.57 26.90
C ASP A 38 -3.65 3.84 26.22
N ARG A 39 -3.38 4.00 24.91
CA ARG A 39 -3.76 5.18 24.12
C ARG A 39 -5.10 4.99 23.43
N LEU A 40 -6.17 4.93 24.20
CA LEU A 40 -7.50 4.57 23.70
C LEU A 40 -8.03 5.50 22.60
N TYR A 41 -7.80 6.81 22.73
CA TYR A 41 -8.30 7.80 21.75
C TYR A 41 -7.66 7.61 20.36
N PRO A 42 -6.33 7.68 20.18
CA PRO A 42 -5.74 7.49 18.87
C PRO A 42 -5.95 6.06 18.31
N ILE A 43 -5.96 5.04 19.16
CA ILE A 43 -6.32 3.67 18.74
C ILE A 43 -7.74 3.64 18.17
N SER A 44 -8.71 4.26 18.83
CA SER A 44 -10.09 4.30 18.33
C SER A 44 -10.23 5.03 17.00
N MET A 45 -9.44 6.10 16.80
CA MET A 45 -9.39 6.81 15.51
C MET A 45 -8.85 5.91 14.40
N GLY A 46 -7.74 5.21 14.65
CA GLY A 46 -7.15 4.29 13.67
C GLY A 46 -8.10 3.18 13.27
N ARG A 47 -8.80 2.60 14.22
CA ARG A 47 -9.79 1.51 13.99
C ARG A 47 -11.01 1.92 13.18
N TYR A 48 -11.32 3.22 13.13
CA TYR A 48 -12.41 3.72 12.28
C TYR A 48 -12.19 3.36 10.81
N GLY A 49 -10.93 3.38 10.33
CA GLY A 49 -10.57 3.04 8.96
C GLY A 49 -11.12 1.67 8.53
N PRO A 50 -10.58 0.56 9.06
CA PRO A 50 -10.99 -0.78 8.67
C PRO A 50 -12.42 -1.12 9.06
N GLN A 51 -12.93 -0.60 10.18
CA GLN A 51 -14.25 -0.99 10.71
C GLN A 51 -15.42 -0.22 10.09
N VAL A 52 -15.22 1.04 9.71
CA VAL A 52 -16.31 1.92 9.26
C VAL A 52 -16.04 2.52 7.87
N ALA A 53 -14.85 3.09 7.66
CA ALA A 53 -14.57 3.78 6.39
C ALA A 53 -14.48 2.80 5.21
N VAL A 54 -13.77 1.69 5.37
CA VAL A 54 -13.61 0.67 4.30
C VAL A 54 -14.98 0.15 3.83
N PRO A 55 -15.91 -0.33 4.68
CA PRO A 55 -17.25 -0.74 4.22
C PRO A 55 -17.99 0.35 3.45
N ARG A 56 -17.90 1.61 3.87
CA ARG A 56 -18.58 2.74 3.20
C ARG A 56 -17.95 3.04 1.83
N ILE A 57 -16.62 3.00 1.74
CA ILE A 57 -15.88 3.19 0.49
C ILE A 57 -16.25 2.08 -0.50
N LEU A 58 -16.23 0.82 -0.06
CA LEU A 58 -16.55 -0.34 -0.89
C LEU A 58 -17.98 -0.28 -1.42
N GLU A 59 -18.96 0.09 -0.59
CA GLU A 59 -20.34 0.26 -1.05
C GLU A 59 -20.46 1.39 -2.10
N THR A 60 -19.78 2.50 -1.88
CA THR A 60 -19.77 3.61 -2.84
C THR A 60 -19.18 3.15 -4.19
N TYR A 61 -18.08 2.43 -4.16
CA TYR A 61 -17.41 1.97 -5.37
C TYR A 61 -18.18 0.86 -6.08
N ARG A 62 -18.82 -0.01 -5.33
CA ARG A 62 -19.74 -1.00 -5.91
C ARG A 62 -20.86 -0.32 -6.72
N ARG A 63 -21.46 0.74 -6.18
CA ARG A 63 -22.53 1.52 -6.87
C ARG A 63 -22.02 2.25 -8.11
N LEU A 64 -20.78 2.71 -8.09
CA LEU A 64 -20.18 3.47 -9.19
C LEU A 64 -19.42 2.59 -10.20
N GLY A 65 -19.27 1.29 -9.94
CA GLY A 65 -18.48 0.39 -10.77
C GLY A 65 -16.98 0.69 -10.77
N ILE A 66 -16.48 1.34 -9.72
CA ILE A 66 -15.07 1.73 -9.58
C ILE A 66 -14.26 0.64 -8.90
N LYS A 67 -13.05 0.42 -9.38
CA LYS A 67 -12.02 -0.37 -8.70
C LYS A 67 -10.89 0.55 -8.29
N GLN A 68 -10.24 0.23 -7.18
CA GLN A 68 -9.11 0.98 -6.65
C GLN A 68 -8.02 0.08 -6.09
N SER A 69 -6.86 0.66 -5.80
CA SER A 69 -5.77 0.03 -5.05
C SER A 69 -5.78 0.53 -3.60
N PHE A 70 -5.70 -0.42 -2.66
CA PHE A 70 -5.47 -0.14 -1.24
C PHE A 70 -4.02 -0.53 -0.92
N PHE A 71 -3.23 0.39 -0.38
CA PHE A 71 -1.91 0.07 0.16
C PHE A 71 -2.04 -0.17 1.66
N ILE A 72 -1.68 -1.36 2.12
CA ILE A 72 -2.01 -1.82 3.47
C ILE A 72 -0.78 -2.42 4.14
N PRO A 73 -0.39 -1.92 5.33
CA PRO A 73 0.66 -2.55 6.12
C PRO A 73 0.35 -4.01 6.45
N GLY A 74 1.36 -4.88 6.42
CA GLY A 74 1.19 -6.31 6.69
C GLY A 74 0.55 -6.59 8.05
N TRP A 75 0.87 -5.81 9.05
CA TRP A 75 0.24 -5.87 10.37
C TRP A 75 -1.29 -5.60 10.31
N CYS A 76 -1.70 -4.62 9.50
CA CYS A 76 -3.11 -4.33 9.31
C CYS A 76 -3.83 -5.47 8.58
N ILE A 77 -3.16 -6.12 7.62
CA ILE A 77 -3.68 -7.32 6.94
C ILE A 77 -3.97 -8.44 7.95
N GLU A 78 -3.07 -8.66 8.90
CA GLU A 78 -3.21 -9.69 9.93
C GLU A 78 -4.26 -9.32 11.00
N THR A 79 -4.38 -8.02 11.32
CA THR A 79 -5.23 -7.53 12.41
C THR A 79 -6.68 -7.34 12.00
N TYR A 80 -6.94 -7.02 10.72
CA TYR A 80 -8.26 -6.69 10.19
C TYR A 80 -8.68 -7.60 9.03
N PRO A 81 -8.69 -8.94 9.21
CA PRO A 81 -8.94 -9.88 8.11
C PRO A 81 -10.29 -9.68 7.43
N ASP A 82 -11.34 -9.27 8.17
CA ASP A 82 -12.66 -9.01 7.61
C ASP A 82 -12.65 -7.86 6.59
N ALA A 83 -11.88 -6.79 6.86
CA ALA A 83 -11.72 -5.69 5.92
C ALA A 83 -10.93 -6.14 4.66
N ILE A 84 -9.91 -6.98 4.85
CA ILE A 84 -9.12 -7.54 3.73
C ILE A 84 -10.00 -8.42 2.85
N GLU A 85 -10.78 -9.32 3.44
CA GLU A 85 -11.71 -10.16 2.69
C GLU A 85 -12.73 -9.33 1.90
N ALA A 86 -13.32 -8.30 2.52
CA ALA A 86 -14.28 -7.42 1.87
C ALA A 86 -13.65 -6.65 0.69
N ILE A 87 -12.41 -6.14 0.83
CA ILE A 87 -11.67 -5.47 -0.24
C ILE A 87 -11.42 -6.43 -1.41
N LEU A 88 -10.96 -7.65 -1.13
CA LEU A 88 -10.68 -8.67 -2.15
C LEU A 88 -11.98 -9.14 -2.84
N ALA A 89 -13.04 -9.40 -2.08
CA ALA A 89 -14.35 -9.78 -2.61
C ALA A 89 -14.94 -8.68 -3.50
N GLY A 90 -14.65 -7.40 -3.18
CA GLY A 90 -14.98 -6.26 -4.04
C GLY A 90 -14.18 -6.21 -5.35
N GLY A 91 -13.17 -7.05 -5.53
CA GLY A 91 -12.29 -7.06 -6.69
C GLY A 91 -11.35 -5.86 -6.76
N HIS A 92 -10.98 -5.31 -5.61
CA HIS A 92 -10.00 -4.26 -5.47
C HIS A 92 -8.59 -4.84 -5.33
N GLU A 93 -7.58 -4.03 -5.60
CA GLU A 93 -6.19 -4.40 -5.41
C GLU A 93 -5.75 -4.13 -3.97
N ILE A 94 -4.89 -5.00 -3.42
CA ILE A 94 -4.15 -4.72 -2.20
C ILE A 94 -2.67 -4.71 -2.55
N GLY A 95 -2.03 -3.55 -2.37
CA GLY A 95 -0.60 -3.29 -2.52
C GLY A 95 0.14 -3.34 -1.19
N HIS A 96 1.44 -3.54 -1.26
CA HIS A 96 2.34 -3.61 -0.11
C HIS A 96 2.63 -2.20 0.45
N HIS A 97 2.61 -2.05 1.79
CA HIS A 97 2.85 -0.76 2.47
C HIS A 97 3.66 -0.93 3.77
N GLY A 98 4.80 -1.65 3.66
CA GLY A 98 5.55 -2.02 4.86
C GLY A 98 4.80 -3.04 5.72
N TYR A 99 5.32 -3.33 6.93
CA TYR A 99 4.66 -4.23 7.86
C TYR A 99 3.88 -3.50 8.95
N LEU A 100 4.52 -2.59 9.69
CA LEU A 100 3.91 -1.79 10.76
C LEU A 100 3.91 -0.28 10.43
N HIS A 101 3.97 0.05 9.13
CA HIS A 101 4.16 1.40 8.63
C HIS A 101 5.51 2.02 9.06
N GLU A 102 6.55 1.20 9.15
CA GLU A 102 7.92 1.64 9.43
C GLU A 102 8.46 2.50 8.28
N ASP A 103 9.20 3.56 8.61
CA ASP A 103 9.95 4.31 7.62
C ASP A 103 11.07 3.42 7.06
N PRO A 104 11.08 3.09 5.76
CA PRO A 104 12.08 2.19 5.21
C PRO A 104 13.52 2.67 5.35
N ILE A 105 13.75 4.00 5.38
CA ILE A 105 15.10 4.55 5.49
C ILE A 105 15.66 4.41 6.90
N ASP A 106 14.80 4.59 7.91
CA ASP A 106 15.18 4.57 9.32
C ASP A 106 15.03 3.19 9.96
N ALA A 107 14.29 2.28 9.31
CA ALA A 107 14.05 0.95 9.86
C ALA A 107 15.32 0.11 9.81
N PRO A 108 15.77 -0.45 10.93
CA PRO A 108 16.82 -1.46 10.91
C PRO A 108 16.29 -2.70 10.19
N ASP A 109 17.13 -3.33 9.35
CA ASP A 109 16.78 -4.58 8.66
C ASP A 109 15.52 -4.45 7.77
N GLN A 110 15.59 -3.58 6.76
CA GLN A 110 14.51 -3.31 5.80
C GLN A 110 13.99 -4.60 5.15
N ARG A 111 14.87 -5.51 4.76
CA ARG A 111 14.51 -6.80 4.16
C ARG A 111 13.56 -7.59 5.06
N ARG A 112 13.87 -7.69 6.35
CA ARG A 112 13.03 -8.43 7.30
C ARG A 112 11.62 -7.85 7.42
N TRP A 113 11.50 -6.53 7.48
CA TRP A 113 10.19 -5.87 7.54
C TRP A 113 9.40 -6.08 6.25
N PHE A 114 10.08 -5.93 5.11
CA PHE A 114 9.50 -6.16 3.80
C PHE A 114 8.98 -7.61 3.65
N GLU A 115 9.81 -8.59 3.95
CA GLU A 115 9.44 -10.01 3.86
C GLU A 115 8.34 -10.40 4.83
N LYS A 116 8.30 -9.79 6.02
CA LYS A 116 7.23 -10.01 7.00
C LYS A 116 5.88 -9.52 6.46
N ALA A 117 5.85 -8.35 5.83
CA ALA A 117 4.65 -7.86 5.16
C ALA A 117 4.26 -8.75 3.98
N LEU A 118 5.22 -9.19 3.18
CA LEU A 118 4.99 -10.09 2.06
C LEU A 118 4.39 -11.43 2.52
N ALA A 119 4.84 -11.96 3.66
CA ALA A 119 4.26 -13.17 4.25
C ALA A 119 2.77 -12.98 4.62
N ALA A 120 2.40 -11.81 5.16
CA ALA A 120 1.00 -11.48 5.43
C ALA A 120 0.18 -11.43 4.12
N HIS A 121 0.71 -10.83 3.05
CA HIS A 121 0.06 -10.84 1.72
C HIS A 121 -0.15 -12.27 1.20
N HIS A 122 0.85 -13.12 1.27
CA HIS A 122 0.72 -14.52 0.83
C HIS A 122 -0.34 -15.27 1.63
N LYS A 123 -0.36 -15.09 2.95
CA LYS A 123 -1.29 -15.79 3.83
C LYS A 123 -2.74 -15.35 3.64
N TYR A 124 -3.02 -14.06 3.53
CA TYR A 124 -4.38 -13.52 3.53
C TYR A 124 -4.89 -13.12 2.14
N CYS A 125 -4.00 -12.74 1.22
CA CYS A 125 -4.38 -12.35 -0.15
C CYS A 125 -4.02 -13.43 -1.20
N GLY A 126 -3.27 -14.46 -0.81
CA GLY A 126 -2.95 -15.63 -1.65
C GLY A 126 -1.95 -15.35 -2.78
N LYS A 127 -1.29 -14.20 -2.81
CA LYS A 127 -0.38 -13.80 -3.89
C LYS A 127 0.63 -12.73 -3.45
N THR A 128 1.71 -12.59 -4.22
CA THR A 128 2.57 -11.42 -4.18
C THR A 128 1.80 -10.19 -4.69
N PRO A 129 1.81 -9.05 -3.99
CA PRO A 129 1.21 -7.82 -4.49
C PRO A 129 1.93 -7.32 -5.75
N ALA A 130 1.18 -6.71 -6.67
CA ALA A 130 1.78 -6.13 -7.88
C ALA A 130 2.41 -4.77 -7.63
N GLY A 131 1.89 -4.02 -6.66
CA GLY A 131 2.29 -2.66 -6.35
C GLY A 131 2.83 -2.49 -4.94
N TYR A 132 3.68 -1.49 -4.79
CA TYR A 132 4.25 -1.03 -3.54
C TYR A 132 4.02 0.47 -3.36
N ARG A 133 3.83 0.89 -2.12
CA ARG A 133 3.97 2.28 -1.68
C ARG A 133 4.77 2.30 -0.39
N ALA A 134 5.84 3.09 -0.35
CA ALA A 134 6.63 3.23 0.86
C ALA A 134 5.82 3.97 1.94
N PRO A 135 5.83 3.48 3.19
CA PRO A 135 5.43 4.30 4.32
C PRO A 135 6.12 5.67 4.28
N VAL A 136 5.36 6.73 4.57
CA VAL A 136 5.80 8.15 4.49
C VAL A 136 6.46 8.55 3.16
N TYR A 137 6.25 7.75 2.10
CA TYR A 137 6.84 7.90 0.77
C TYR A 137 8.36 7.84 0.72
N ASN A 138 9.03 7.53 1.82
CA ASN A 138 10.48 7.33 1.86
C ASN A 138 10.85 6.02 1.18
N ILE A 139 11.70 6.10 0.16
CA ILE A 139 12.20 4.94 -0.57
C ILE A 139 13.69 5.12 -0.86
N ASN A 140 14.46 4.05 -0.73
CA ASN A 140 15.88 4.02 -1.05
C ASN A 140 16.19 2.89 -2.03
N GLN A 141 17.47 2.78 -2.42
CA GLN A 141 17.90 1.78 -3.40
C GLN A 141 17.65 0.34 -2.91
N GLU A 142 17.84 0.07 -1.63
CA GLU A 142 17.63 -1.27 -1.07
C GLU A 142 16.18 -1.73 -1.24
N VAL A 143 15.20 -0.85 -0.99
CA VAL A 143 13.78 -1.15 -1.23
C VAL A 143 13.51 -1.39 -2.70
N VAL A 144 14.07 -0.57 -3.60
CA VAL A 144 13.91 -0.78 -5.06
C VAL A 144 14.47 -2.14 -5.49
N ASP A 145 15.62 -2.52 -4.97
CA ASP A 145 16.23 -3.83 -5.25
C ASP A 145 15.33 -4.99 -4.76
N LEU A 146 14.71 -4.84 -3.59
CA LEU A 146 13.70 -5.80 -3.09
C LEU A 146 12.48 -5.87 -4.00
N LEU A 147 11.97 -4.73 -4.47
CA LEU A 147 10.83 -4.71 -5.40
C LEU A 147 11.14 -5.50 -6.68
N ILE A 148 12.33 -5.33 -7.23
CA ILE A 148 12.79 -6.07 -8.42
C ILE A 148 12.94 -7.56 -8.10
N GLU A 149 13.59 -7.91 -6.99
CA GLU A 149 13.83 -9.30 -6.56
C GLU A 149 12.53 -10.07 -6.39
N TYR A 150 11.51 -9.45 -5.77
CA TYR A 150 10.20 -10.09 -5.53
C TYR A 150 9.19 -9.91 -6.67
N GLY A 151 9.58 -9.28 -7.78
CA GLY A 151 8.78 -9.19 -9.01
C GLY A 151 7.60 -8.22 -8.90
N PHE A 152 7.73 -7.15 -8.14
CA PHE A 152 6.75 -6.06 -8.14
C PHE A 152 6.70 -5.37 -9.50
N ARG A 153 5.56 -4.90 -9.90
CA ARG A 153 5.32 -4.33 -11.23
C ARG A 153 5.35 -2.81 -11.24
N TYR A 154 5.07 -2.18 -10.12
CA TYR A 154 5.08 -0.73 -10.00
C TYR A 154 5.33 -0.27 -8.56
N ASP A 155 5.87 0.93 -8.45
CA ASP A 155 5.97 1.71 -7.24
C ASP A 155 5.06 2.94 -7.31
N SER A 156 4.49 3.33 -6.19
CA SER A 156 3.60 4.49 -6.04
C SER A 156 4.11 5.50 -5.02
N SER A 157 5.44 5.53 -4.77
CA SER A 157 6.04 6.40 -3.77
C SER A 157 6.59 7.68 -4.36
N MET A 158 7.12 7.62 -5.59
CA MET A 158 7.86 8.73 -6.20
C MET A 158 6.98 9.64 -7.04
N MET A 159 7.35 10.92 -7.08
CA MET A 159 6.53 12.01 -7.65
C MET A 159 7.35 12.88 -8.62
N ALA A 160 8.10 12.26 -9.53
CA ALA A 160 9.00 13.01 -10.41
C ALA A 160 8.35 13.49 -11.72
N ASP A 161 7.21 12.92 -12.12
CA ASP A 161 6.53 13.28 -13.36
C ASP A 161 4.99 13.17 -13.22
N ASP A 162 4.27 13.80 -14.14
CA ASP A 162 2.80 13.72 -14.28
C ASP A 162 2.33 12.39 -14.91
N ILE A 163 3.25 11.61 -15.45
CA ILE A 163 2.97 10.31 -16.07
C ILE A 163 3.84 9.21 -15.44
N PRO A 164 3.41 7.95 -15.51
CA PRO A 164 4.25 6.83 -15.09
C PRO A 164 5.58 6.81 -15.85
N TYR A 165 6.67 6.60 -15.16
CA TYR A 165 8.02 6.56 -15.72
C TYR A 165 8.79 5.34 -15.21
N ASN A 166 9.81 4.95 -15.97
CA ASN A 166 10.71 3.89 -15.54
C ASN A 166 11.75 4.45 -14.57
N LEU A 167 11.98 3.71 -13.49
CA LEU A 167 13.06 4.01 -12.58
C LEU A 167 14.36 3.51 -13.14
N GLU A 168 15.35 4.41 -13.29
CA GLU A 168 16.73 4.02 -13.58
C GLU A 168 17.44 3.81 -12.24
N THR A 169 17.84 2.59 -11.96
CA THR A 169 18.59 2.22 -10.76
C THR A 169 20.06 2.00 -11.10
N ALA A 170 20.90 1.93 -10.09
CA ALA A 170 22.33 1.58 -10.27
C ALA A 170 22.54 0.20 -10.93
N HIS A 171 21.50 -0.65 -10.94
CA HIS A 171 21.53 -2.02 -11.46
C HIS A 171 20.74 -2.19 -12.78
N GLY A 172 20.25 -1.11 -13.38
CA GLY A 172 19.49 -1.11 -14.63
C GLY A 172 18.04 -0.62 -14.45
N LYS A 173 17.23 -0.88 -15.50
CA LYS A 173 15.81 -0.51 -15.50
C LYS A 173 14.95 -1.65 -15.01
#